data_d6176858a8c51780f3233763c658b4b9
#
_entry.id   d6176858a8c51780f3233763c658b4b9
#
_cell.length_a   1.000
_cell.length_b   1.000
_cell.length_c   1.000
_cell.angle_alpha   90.00
_cell.angle_beta   90.00
_cell.angle_gamma   90.00
#
_symmetry.space_group_name_H-M   'P 1'
#
loop_
_entity.id
_entity.type
_entity.pdbx_description
1 polymer ?
#
loop_
_entity_poly.entity_id
_entity_poly.type
_entity_poly.pdbx_seq_one_letter_code
_entity_poly.pdbx_strand_id
1 'polypeptide(L)'
;MRSPNYALALAFAEAGWSNSDVARCVNALAVKRGHTGVAVGRSRVSRWVRHGEKPRPPVPELLADLLTAHLHRPYTPDLLGIGPTRSVLIVLKPNEHRTLAERAEAANMTVEHYAWALLQLALRSAAP
;
A
#
# COMPACT_ATOMS: atom_id res chain seq x y z
N MET A 1 6.24 -18.31 8.88
CA MET A 1 6.70 -17.98 7.50
C MET A 1 6.14 -16.63 7.09
N ARG A 2 7.01 -15.73 6.69
CA ARG A 2 6.58 -14.40 6.27
C ARG A 2 6.11 -14.44 4.82
N SER A 3 4.99 -13.79 4.54
CA SER A 3 4.43 -13.73 3.20
C SER A 3 4.98 -12.52 2.44
N PRO A 4 5.16 -12.64 1.12
CA PRO A 4 5.52 -11.49 0.30
C PRO A 4 4.47 -10.38 0.40
N ASN A 5 4.90 -9.15 0.20
CA ASN A 5 3.99 -8.00 0.13
C ASN A 5 3.64 -7.74 -1.33
N TYR A 6 2.57 -8.33 -1.80
CA TYR A 6 2.14 -8.23 -3.19
C TYR A 6 1.64 -6.82 -3.54
N ALA A 7 1.02 -6.13 -2.59
CA ALA A 7 0.55 -4.77 -2.82
C ALA A 7 1.71 -3.82 -3.12
N LEU A 8 2.79 -3.95 -2.36
CA LEU A 8 3.99 -3.14 -2.56
C LEU A 8 4.69 -3.50 -3.88
N ALA A 9 4.81 -4.81 -4.16
CA ALA A 9 5.40 -5.29 -5.40
C ALA A 9 4.66 -4.76 -6.63
N LEU A 10 3.33 -4.80 -6.59
CA LEU A 10 2.50 -4.30 -7.68
C LEU A 10 2.68 -2.79 -7.88
N ALA A 11 2.71 -2.03 -6.80
CA ALA A 11 2.90 -0.58 -6.88
C ALA A 11 4.25 -0.23 -7.51
N PHE A 12 5.31 -0.93 -7.12
CA PHE A 12 6.64 -0.71 -7.71
C PHE A 12 6.66 -1.10 -9.19
N ALA A 13 6.00 -2.20 -9.56
CA ALA A 13 5.91 -2.63 -10.95
C ALA A 13 5.16 -1.61 -11.80
N GLU A 14 4.05 -1.09 -11.31
CA GLU A 14 3.29 -0.05 -11.99
C GLU A 14 4.09 1.25 -12.15
N ALA A 15 4.91 1.58 -11.16
CA ALA A 15 5.79 2.74 -11.22
C ALA A 15 6.99 2.53 -12.15
N GLY A 16 7.30 1.29 -12.50
CA GLY A 16 8.47 0.96 -13.29
C GLY A 16 9.77 1.07 -12.49
N TRP A 17 9.69 0.91 -11.17
CA TRP A 17 10.85 1.06 -10.27
C TRP A 17 11.44 -0.29 -9.89
N SER A 18 12.76 -0.41 -10.05
CA SER A 18 13.54 -1.49 -9.46
C SER A 18 13.73 -1.23 -7.96
N ASN A 19 14.21 -2.24 -7.23
CA ASN A 19 14.52 -2.04 -5.80
C ASN A 19 15.56 -0.94 -5.59
N SER A 20 16.52 -0.82 -6.52
CA SER A 20 17.52 0.25 -6.47
C SER A 20 16.89 1.63 -6.70
N ASP A 21 15.94 1.72 -7.63
CA ASP A 21 15.20 2.96 -7.90
C ASP A 21 14.42 3.40 -6.67
N VAL A 22 13.72 2.46 -6.02
CA VAL A 22 12.97 2.72 -4.80
C VAL A 22 13.89 3.27 -3.72
N ALA A 23 15.02 2.60 -3.47
CA ALA A 23 15.98 3.03 -2.46
C ALA A 23 16.46 4.46 -2.73
N ARG A 24 16.83 4.74 -3.98
CA ARG A 24 17.31 6.08 -4.38
C ARG A 24 16.23 7.15 -4.16
N CYS A 25 15.00 6.87 -4.57
CA CYS A 25 13.90 7.83 -4.44
C CYS A 25 13.55 8.11 -2.98
N VAL A 26 13.50 7.06 -2.15
CA VAL A 26 13.23 7.21 -0.72
C VAL A 26 14.29 8.05 -0.05
N ASN A 27 15.56 7.73 -0.32
CA ASN A 27 16.69 8.46 0.30
C ASN A 27 16.70 9.94 -0.13
N ALA A 28 16.40 10.20 -1.41
CA ALA A 28 16.37 11.57 -1.93
C ALA A 28 15.25 12.39 -1.29
N LEU A 29 14.07 11.81 -1.15
CA LEU A 29 12.94 12.49 -0.52
C LEU A 29 13.18 12.71 0.97
N ALA A 30 13.81 11.73 1.63
CA ALA A 30 14.17 11.84 3.04
C ALA A 30 15.10 13.04 3.28
N VAL A 31 16.12 13.20 2.45
CA VAL A 31 17.04 14.35 2.52
C VAL A 31 16.28 15.65 2.31
N LYS A 32 15.43 15.69 1.29
CA LYS A 32 14.65 16.88 0.97
C LYS A 32 13.75 17.32 2.14
N ARG A 33 13.23 16.35 2.90
CA ARG A 33 12.36 16.62 4.04
C ARG A 33 13.08 16.73 5.38
N GLY A 34 14.41 16.68 5.38
CA GLY A 34 15.21 16.86 6.58
C GLY A 34 15.35 15.63 7.47
N HIS A 35 15.06 14.45 6.95
CA HIS A 35 15.24 13.20 7.68
C HIS A 35 16.68 12.71 7.51
N THR A 36 17.51 12.86 8.54
CA THR A 36 18.95 12.59 8.46
C THR A 36 19.32 11.12 8.70
N GLY A 37 18.43 10.33 9.28
CA GLY A 37 18.72 8.94 9.64
C GLY A 37 18.27 7.89 8.62
N VAL A 38 17.79 8.32 7.46
CA VAL A 38 17.25 7.38 6.47
C VAL A 38 18.33 7.02 5.46
N ALA A 39 18.72 5.75 5.46
CA ALA A 39 19.69 5.20 4.53
C ALA A 39 19.21 3.80 4.11
N VAL A 40 18.42 3.76 3.04
CA VAL A 40 17.81 2.53 2.55
C VAL A 40 18.61 1.98 1.38
N GLY A 41 18.97 0.70 1.46
CA GLY A 41 19.61 -0.01 0.35
C GLY A 41 18.62 -0.93 -0.36
N ARG A 42 18.98 -1.38 -1.55
CA ARG A 42 18.14 -2.28 -2.36
C ARG A 42 17.81 -3.60 -1.64
N SER A 43 18.73 -4.09 -0.81
CA SER A 43 18.52 -5.33 -0.05
C SER A 43 17.36 -5.19 0.93
N ARG A 44 17.25 -4.04 1.57
CA ARG A 44 16.17 -3.77 2.50
C ARG A 44 14.85 -3.68 1.76
N VAL A 45 14.81 -3.01 0.61
CA VAL A 45 13.62 -2.95 -0.25
C VAL A 45 13.19 -4.36 -0.66
N SER A 46 14.14 -5.21 -1.04
CA SER A 46 13.87 -6.60 -1.39
C SER A 46 13.21 -7.35 -0.24
N ARG A 47 13.65 -7.15 1.00
CA ARG A 47 13.03 -7.79 2.16
C ARG A 47 11.61 -7.31 2.41
N TRP A 48 11.32 -6.03 2.16
CA TRP A 48 9.94 -5.53 2.26
C TRP A 48 9.03 -6.26 1.30
N VAL A 49 9.48 -6.44 0.07
CA VAL A 49 8.68 -7.08 -0.99
C VAL A 49 8.59 -8.59 -0.81
N ARG A 50 9.72 -9.26 -0.62
CA ARG A 50 9.77 -10.73 -0.60
C ARG A 50 9.34 -11.34 0.73
N HIS A 51 9.62 -10.68 1.82
CA HIS A 51 9.41 -11.22 3.17
C HIS A 51 8.37 -10.46 3.98
N GLY A 52 7.78 -9.42 3.40
CA GLY A 52 6.78 -8.63 4.10
C GLY A 52 7.30 -7.89 5.32
N GLU A 53 8.61 -7.63 5.38
CA GLU A 53 9.16 -6.80 6.44
C GLU A 53 8.60 -5.39 6.33
N LYS A 54 8.30 -4.79 7.47
CA LYS A 54 7.77 -3.42 7.49
C LYS A 54 8.89 -2.42 7.69
N PRO A 55 9.01 -1.42 6.80
CA PRO A 55 9.98 -0.35 7.01
C PRO A 55 9.60 0.49 8.23
N ARG A 56 10.60 1.08 8.84
CA ARG A 56 10.40 1.94 10.01
C ARG A 56 10.01 3.36 9.57
N PRO A 57 9.24 4.09 10.38
CA PRO A 57 8.98 5.49 10.11
C PRO A 57 10.30 6.27 9.96
N PRO A 58 10.39 7.27 9.05
CA PRO A 58 9.31 7.82 8.24
C PRO A 58 9.16 7.15 6.86
N VAL A 59 9.80 6.03 6.60
CA VAL A 59 9.83 5.41 5.26
C VAL A 59 8.44 5.06 4.72
N PRO A 60 7.48 4.50 5.52
CA PRO A 60 6.15 4.21 4.98
C PRO A 60 5.48 5.43 4.36
N GLU A 61 5.52 6.57 5.02
CA GLU A 61 4.92 7.80 4.52
C GLU A 61 5.65 8.33 3.30
N LEU A 62 6.98 8.22 3.27
CA LEU A 62 7.78 8.64 2.12
C LEU A 62 7.43 7.81 0.88
N LEU A 63 7.30 6.50 1.04
CA LEU A 63 6.91 5.60 -0.06
C LEU A 63 5.52 5.92 -0.57
N ALA A 64 4.57 6.11 0.33
CA ALA A 64 3.20 6.44 -0.04
C ALA A 64 3.16 7.76 -0.83
N ASP A 65 3.87 8.77 -0.39
CA ASP A 65 3.92 10.07 -1.06
C ASP A 65 4.60 9.98 -2.43
N LEU A 66 5.68 9.22 -2.53
CA LEU A 66 6.39 9.02 -3.79
C LEU A 66 5.49 8.34 -4.83
N LEU A 67 4.80 7.28 -4.43
CA LEU A 67 3.90 6.54 -5.32
C LEU A 67 2.70 7.37 -5.71
N THR A 68 2.13 8.12 -4.77
CA THR A 68 1.02 9.02 -5.03
C THR A 68 1.40 10.05 -6.09
N ALA A 69 2.56 10.66 -5.96
CA ALA A 69 3.04 11.68 -6.91
C ALA A 69 3.35 11.08 -8.28
N HIS A 70 3.98 9.90 -8.30
CA HIS A 70 4.43 9.27 -9.55
C HIS A 70 3.27 8.67 -10.35
N LEU A 71 2.34 8.00 -9.67
CA LEU A 71 1.24 7.28 -10.32
C LEU A 71 -0.06 8.09 -10.38
N HIS A 72 -0.08 9.28 -9.78
CA HIS A 72 -1.25 10.16 -9.75
C HIS A 72 -2.50 9.50 -9.17
N ARG A 73 -2.30 8.62 -8.17
CA ARG A 73 -3.36 7.93 -7.42
C ARG A 73 -3.02 8.01 -5.94
N PRO A 74 -4.03 8.10 -5.06
CA PRO A 74 -3.76 8.16 -3.63
C PRO A 74 -3.24 6.81 -3.12
N TYR A 75 -2.07 6.85 -2.50
CA TYR A 75 -1.48 5.72 -1.77
C TYR A 75 -1.30 6.11 -0.32
N THR A 76 -1.53 5.14 0.57
CA THR A 76 -1.28 5.27 1.99
C THR A 76 -0.38 4.12 2.42
N PRO A 77 0.33 4.24 3.56
CA PRO A 77 1.10 3.10 4.07
C PRO A 77 0.26 1.84 4.26
N ASP A 78 -0.98 1.97 4.69
CA ASP A 78 -1.88 0.82 4.88
C ASP A 78 -2.21 0.13 3.55
N LEU A 79 -2.44 0.90 2.50
CA LEU A 79 -2.67 0.37 1.16
C LEU A 79 -1.48 -0.44 0.64
N LEU A 80 -0.30 -0.02 1.01
CA LEU A 80 0.95 -0.67 0.61
C LEU A 80 1.31 -1.83 1.53
N GLY A 81 0.51 -2.11 2.56
CA GLY A 81 0.78 -3.18 3.51
C GLY A 81 1.96 -2.91 4.43
N ILE A 82 2.38 -1.68 4.58
CA ILE A 82 3.55 -1.29 5.37
C ILE A 82 3.22 -0.34 6.54
N GLY A 83 1.95 -0.01 6.70
CA GLY A 83 1.51 0.80 7.83
C GLY A 83 1.12 -0.04 9.04
N PRO A 84 0.78 0.61 10.15
CA PRO A 84 0.23 -0.10 11.29
C PRO A 84 -1.11 -0.72 10.88
N THR A 85 -1.24 -2.04 11.08
CA THR A 85 -2.42 -2.78 10.66
C THR A 85 -3.44 -2.80 11.77
N ARG A 86 -4.63 -2.30 11.50
CA ARG A 86 -5.79 -2.48 12.37
C ARG A 86 -6.83 -3.23 11.56
N SER A 87 -7.35 -4.29 12.12
CA SER A 87 -8.29 -5.17 11.43
C SER A 87 -9.69 -5.00 11.97
N VAL A 88 -10.65 -4.97 11.07
CA VAL A 88 -12.07 -5.02 11.40
C VAL A 88 -12.65 -6.24 10.72
N LEU A 89 -13.32 -7.10 11.49
CA LEU A 89 -14.00 -8.26 10.94
C LEU A 89 -15.45 -7.88 10.64
N ILE A 90 -15.84 -8.02 9.38
CA ILE A 90 -17.22 -7.79 8.95
C ILE A 90 -17.81 -9.12 8.53
N VAL A 91 -18.86 -9.53 9.22
CA VAL A 91 -19.57 -10.78 8.91
C VAL A 91 -20.74 -10.46 7.99
N LEU A 92 -20.74 -11.05 6.81
CA LEU A 92 -21.79 -10.85 5.82
C LEU A 92 -22.70 -12.08 5.76
N LYS A 93 -23.98 -11.86 5.48
CA LYS A 93 -24.90 -12.94 5.14
C LYS A 93 -24.53 -13.51 3.77
N PRO A 94 -24.86 -14.77 3.48
CA PRO A 94 -24.50 -15.38 2.19
C PRO A 94 -24.93 -14.55 0.97
N ASN A 95 -26.12 -13.98 0.99
CA ASN A 95 -26.61 -13.15 -0.12
C ASN A 95 -25.83 -11.83 -0.23
N GLU A 96 -25.43 -11.26 0.89
CA GLU A 96 -24.61 -10.03 0.90
C GLU A 96 -23.23 -10.30 0.34
N HIS A 97 -22.62 -11.42 0.75
CA HIS A 97 -21.32 -11.83 0.23
C HIS A 97 -21.36 -12.05 -1.28
N ARG A 98 -22.41 -12.72 -1.75
CA ARG A 98 -22.61 -12.98 -3.19
C ARG A 98 -22.71 -11.68 -3.98
N THR A 99 -23.50 -10.73 -3.51
CA THR A 99 -23.65 -9.42 -4.15
C THR A 99 -22.30 -8.70 -4.22
N LEU A 100 -21.57 -8.71 -3.13
CA LEU A 100 -20.25 -8.07 -3.06
C LEU A 100 -19.27 -8.74 -4.04
N ALA A 101 -19.27 -10.07 -4.10
CA ALA A 101 -18.41 -10.84 -5.00
C ALA A 101 -18.73 -10.54 -6.47
N GLU A 102 -19.98 -10.46 -6.83
CA GLU A 102 -20.41 -10.14 -8.20
C GLU A 102 -19.95 -8.74 -8.61
N ARG A 103 -20.09 -7.77 -7.73
CA ARG A 103 -19.65 -6.40 -7.99
C ARG A 103 -18.14 -6.29 -8.08
N ALA A 104 -17.44 -7.03 -7.23
CA ALA A 104 -15.98 -7.06 -7.26
C ALA A 104 -15.47 -7.64 -8.58
N GLU A 105 -16.07 -8.74 -9.03
CA GLU A 105 -15.75 -9.36 -10.31
C GLU A 105 -15.99 -8.40 -11.48
N ALA A 106 -17.12 -7.71 -11.47
CA ALA A 106 -17.45 -6.72 -12.51
C ALA A 106 -16.44 -5.58 -12.55
N ALA A 107 -15.84 -5.24 -11.40
CA ALA A 107 -14.82 -4.22 -11.29
C ALA A 107 -13.40 -4.77 -11.48
N ASN A 108 -13.25 -6.06 -11.74
CA ASN A 108 -11.98 -6.75 -11.89
C ASN A 108 -11.11 -6.62 -10.63
N MET A 109 -11.72 -6.81 -9.47
CA MET A 109 -11.09 -6.69 -8.16
C MET A 109 -11.38 -7.92 -7.31
N THR A 110 -10.56 -8.15 -6.29
CA THR A 110 -10.89 -9.13 -5.26
C THR A 110 -12.03 -8.61 -4.39
N VAL A 111 -12.71 -9.50 -3.69
CA VAL A 111 -13.81 -9.11 -2.78
C VAL A 111 -13.28 -8.17 -1.70
N GLU A 112 -12.15 -8.50 -1.13
CA GLU A 112 -11.53 -7.72 -0.06
C GLU A 112 -11.14 -6.32 -0.54
N HIS A 113 -10.56 -6.22 -1.72
CA HIS A 113 -10.14 -4.94 -2.30
C HIS A 113 -11.37 -4.07 -2.63
N TYR A 114 -12.40 -4.68 -3.21
CA TYR A 114 -13.64 -3.98 -3.53
C TYR A 114 -14.33 -3.47 -2.25
N ALA A 115 -14.41 -4.32 -1.22
CA ALA A 115 -14.98 -3.94 0.07
C ALA A 115 -14.19 -2.77 0.68
N TRP A 116 -12.87 -2.83 0.62
CA TRP A 116 -12.01 -1.76 1.10
C TRP A 116 -12.30 -0.45 0.34
N ALA A 117 -12.43 -0.52 -0.99
CA ALA A 117 -12.71 0.65 -1.81
C ALA A 117 -14.04 1.30 -1.47
N LEU A 118 -15.08 0.49 -1.26
CA LEU A 118 -16.40 0.97 -0.84
C LEU A 118 -16.32 1.66 0.52
N LEU A 119 -15.59 1.07 1.46
CA LEU A 119 -15.41 1.65 2.79
C LEU A 119 -14.70 3.00 2.72
N GLN A 120 -13.68 3.12 1.87
CA GLN A 120 -12.98 4.39 1.68
C GLN A 120 -13.91 5.47 1.14
N LEU A 121 -14.77 5.13 0.18
CA LEU A 121 -15.78 6.07 -0.32
C LEU A 121 -16.75 6.51 0.77
N ALA A 122 -17.21 5.57 1.59
CA ALA A 122 -18.12 5.87 2.69
C ALA A 122 -17.46 6.78 3.73
N LEU A 123 -16.21 6.54 4.05
CA LEU A 123 -15.47 7.35 5.02
C LEU A 123 -15.25 8.79 4.51
N ARG A 124 -15.00 8.94 3.22
CA ARG A 124 -14.86 10.27 2.61
C ARG A 124 -16.17 11.03 2.62
N SER A 125 -17.27 10.34 2.33
CA SER A 125 -18.60 10.95 2.31
C SER A 125 -19.06 11.36 3.70
N ALA A 126 -18.59 10.69 4.75
CA ALA A 126 -18.92 11.00 6.13
C ALA A 126 -18.09 12.13 6.72
N ALA A 127 -17.05 12.59 6.03
CA ALA A 127 -16.21 13.69 6.50
C ALA A 127 -17.00 15.00 6.50
N PRO A 128 -16.93 15.77 7.61
CA PRO A 128 -17.63 17.05 7.69
C PRO A 128 -17.03 18.08 6.73
#